data_a62007ba48f781395b99fabb8423d6eb
#
_entry.id   a62007ba48f781395b99fabb8423d6eb
#
_cell.length_a   1.000
_cell.length_b   1.000
_cell.length_c   1.000
_cell.angle_alpha   90.00
_cell.angle_beta   90.00
_cell.angle_gamma   90.00
#
_symmetry.space_group_name_H-M   'P 1'
#
loop_
_entity.id
_entity.type
_entity.pdbx_description
1 polymer ?
#
loop_
_entity_poly.entity_id
_entity_poly.type
_entity_poly.pdbx_seq_one_letter_code
_entity_poly.pdbx_strand_id
1 'polypeptide(L)'
;MLPWPLTETQKELLAAARDFARKEIEPAAEDADRRGELPVELKQRFHDSGIATRFLEEADGQDFVTTACLLAEELGHACAAFASHLMLPVFFNRIVLSQLTGEARERFRRESREGPVITSFAASEAAAGSDLLALATSATRTENGYRLNGRKEYSSNLRSADYVIVVARTGEPGTRATDALSWFLVPTDAPGVAIGERWPTFGLRAIDVSPMDLTDVEVPAAHLLGEEGRGLVMMGGSLTQSRTGIASLGVGIARRARDLVMEHGKRRRLYGDKLNRMQDYRFRISDMEKNIAAARALVWVSARRADSGEDAGKEASVAKLYSGEMVMGVTSAASAMLGSIGYTGQTQIEKLLRDGRHVAIVEGPEPTHKELIFAGMLRHGAY
;
A
#
# COMPACT_ATOMS: atom_id res chain seq x y z
N MET A 1 13.33 -18.51 -0.18
CA MET A 1 12.75 -19.43 0.82
C MET A 1 11.98 -18.58 1.82
N LEU A 2 10.76 -18.97 2.15
CA LEU A 2 9.97 -18.27 3.17
C LEU A 2 10.45 -18.73 4.55
N PRO A 3 10.56 -17.83 5.55
CA PRO A 3 11.17 -18.17 6.85
C PRO A 3 10.29 -19.07 7.73
N TRP A 4 8.99 -19.18 7.43
CA TRP A 4 8.02 -20.03 8.13
C TRP A 4 7.16 -20.84 7.15
N PRO A 5 6.65 -22.01 7.58
CA PRO A 5 5.71 -22.77 6.75
C PRO A 5 4.41 -22.00 6.58
N LEU A 6 3.90 -22.00 5.35
CA LEU A 6 2.59 -21.43 5.02
C LEU A 6 1.46 -22.35 5.47
N THR A 7 0.34 -21.79 5.89
CA THR A 7 -0.92 -22.52 6.06
C THR A 7 -1.45 -22.98 4.70
N GLU A 8 -2.38 -23.93 4.66
CA GLU A 8 -2.98 -24.39 3.41
C GLU A 8 -3.73 -23.24 2.73
N THR A 9 -4.50 -22.45 3.47
CA THR A 9 -5.17 -21.23 2.98
C THR A 9 -4.19 -20.25 2.32
N GLN A 10 -3.05 -19.97 2.97
CA GLN A 10 -2.03 -19.08 2.39
C GLN A 10 -1.42 -19.65 1.10
N LYS A 11 -1.22 -20.97 1.01
CA LYS A 11 -0.72 -21.62 -0.20
C LYS A 11 -1.71 -21.50 -1.35
N GLU A 12 -2.99 -21.71 -1.07
CA GLU A 12 -4.05 -21.64 -2.07
C GLU A 12 -4.28 -20.19 -2.55
N LEU A 13 -4.33 -19.22 -1.63
CA LEU A 13 -4.43 -17.80 -1.98
C LEU A 13 -3.22 -17.34 -2.81
N LEU A 14 -2.03 -17.77 -2.44
CA LEU A 14 -0.80 -17.44 -3.16
C LEU A 14 -0.79 -18.05 -4.57
N ALA A 15 -1.28 -19.29 -4.72
CA ALA A 15 -1.42 -19.94 -6.02
C ALA A 15 -2.45 -19.21 -6.90
N ALA A 16 -3.59 -18.81 -6.35
CA ALA A 16 -4.60 -18.03 -7.04
C ALA A 16 -4.06 -16.65 -7.45
N ALA A 17 -3.34 -15.96 -6.57
CA ALA A 17 -2.71 -14.67 -6.86
C ALA A 17 -1.66 -14.76 -7.99
N ARG A 18 -0.85 -15.82 -8.02
CA ARG A 18 0.09 -16.10 -9.12
C ARG A 18 -0.59 -16.34 -10.46
N ASP A 19 -1.66 -17.11 -10.44
CA ASP A 19 -2.42 -17.38 -11.65
C ASP A 19 -3.09 -16.12 -12.19
N PHE A 20 -3.70 -15.33 -11.30
CA PHE A 20 -4.28 -14.03 -11.63
C PHE A 20 -3.21 -13.05 -12.15
N ALA A 21 -2.08 -12.95 -11.46
CA ALA A 21 -0.97 -12.09 -11.87
C ALA A 21 -0.49 -12.41 -13.29
N ARG A 22 -0.29 -13.69 -13.59
CA ARG A 22 0.17 -14.15 -14.92
C ARG A 22 -0.87 -13.90 -16.01
N LYS A 23 -2.15 -14.10 -15.73
CA LYS A 23 -3.21 -14.02 -16.74
C LYS A 23 -3.71 -12.60 -16.98
N GLU A 24 -3.82 -11.80 -15.93
CA GLU A 24 -4.52 -10.52 -15.95
C GLU A 24 -3.57 -9.32 -15.77
N ILE A 25 -2.53 -9.45 -14.95
CA ILE A 25 -1.66 -8.32 -14.61
C ILE A 25 -0.48 -8.20 -15.58
N GLU A 26 0.33 -9.25 -15.71
CA GLU A 26 1.55 -9.20 -16.53
C GLU A 26 1.32 -8.76 -17.97
N PRO A 27 0.27 -9.23 -18.67
CA PRO A 27 0.01 -8.81 -20.05
C PRO A 27 -0.37 -7.33 -20.19
N ALA A 28 -0.98 -6.74 -19.15
CA ALA A 28 -1.48 -5.38 -19.16
C ALA A 28 -0.52 -4.35 -18.54
N ALA A 29 0.52 -4.79 -17.82
CA ALA A 29 1.34 -3.94 -16.94
C ALA A 29 2.06 -2.78 -17.67
N GLU A 30 2.62 -3.04 -18.87
CA GLU A 30 3.36 -2.02 -19.62
C GLU A 30 2.42 -1.01 -20.29
N ASP A 31 1.30 -1.49 -20.83
CA ASP A 31 0.31 -0.61 -21.45
C ASP A 31 -0.36 0.28 -20.42
N ALA A 32 -0.69 -0.26 -19.24
CA ALA A 32 -1.25 0.48 -18.13
C ALA A 32 -0.31 1.60 -17.64
N ASP A 33 0.99 1.33 -17.49
CA ASP A 33 1.98 2.35 -17.12
C ASP A 33 2.11 3.46 -18.17
N ARG A 34 2.08 3.08 -19.45
CA ARG A 34 2.19 4.03 -20.57
C ARG A 34 0.97 4.93 -20.71
N ARG A 35 -0.23 4.37 -20.58
CA ARG A 35 -1.49 5.12 -20.61
C ARG A 35 -1.75 5.88 -19.32
N GLY A 36 -1.15 5.42 -18.20
CA GLY A 36 -1.45 5.93 -16.89
C GLY A 36 -2.82 5.47 -16.38
N GLU A 37 -3.37 4.37 -16.86
CA GLU A 37 -4.71 3.86 -16.50
C GLU A 37 -4.69 2.36 -16.39
N LEU A 38 -5.42 1.84 -15.40
CA LEU A 38 -5.68 0.42 -15.24
C LEU A 38 -6.86 -0.02 -16.13
N PRO A 39 -6.89 -1.29 -16.58
CA PRO A 39 -8.07 -1.83 -17.27
C PRO A 39 -9.33 -1.67 -16.41
N VAL A 40 -10.40 -1.16 -17.02
CA VAL A 40 -11.67 -0.85 -16.32
C VAL A 40 -12.24 -2.07 -15.60
N GLU A 41 -12.15 -3.25 -16.24
CA GLU A 41 -12.69 -4.49 -15.71
C GLU A 41 -11.79 -5.16 -14.66
N LEU A 42 -10.60 -4.61 -14.39
CA LEU A 42 -9.62 -5.26 -13.51
C LEU A 42 -10.20 -5.51 -12.11
N LYS A 43 -10.85 -4.52 -11.52
CA LYS A 43 -11.45 -4.63 -10.19
C LYS A 43 -12.51 -5.73 -10.13
N GLN A 44 -13.34 -5.82 -11.17
CA GLN A 44 -14.37 -6.87 -11.26
C GLN A 44 -13.73 -8.26 -11.41
N ARG A 45 -12.76 -8.42 -12.30
CA ARG A 45 -12.04 -9.70 -12.49
C ARG A 45 -11.33 -10.15 -11.21
N PHE A 46 -10.77 -9.20 -10.44
CA PHE A 46 -10.16 -9.52 -9.15
C PHE A 46 -11.20 -9.95 -8.13
N HIS A 47 -12.34 -9.28 -8.06
CA HIS A 47 -13.46 -9.69 -7.22
C HIS A 47 -13.95 -11.10 -7.60
N ASP A 48 -14.22 -11.35 -8.88
CA ASP A 48 -14.70 -12.64 -9.41
C ASP A 48 -13.68 -13.78 -9.21
N SER A 49 -12.40 -13.46 -9.06
CA SER A 49 -11.36 -14.45 -8.72
C SER A 49 -11.52 -15.03 -7.31
N GLY A 50 -12.33 -14.38 -6.45
CA GLY A 50 -12.54 -14.75 -5.07
C GLY A 50 -11.35 -14.48 -4.13
N ILE A 51 -10.22 -13.96 -4.64
CA ILE A 51 -9.01 -13.71 -3.82
C ILE A 51 -9.31 -12.72 -2.68
N ALA A 52 -9.94 -11.58 -3.00
CA ALA A 52 -10.25 -10.54 -2.02
C ALA A 52 -11.26 -11.01 -0.98
N THR A 53 -12.36 -11.63 -1.43
CA THR A 53 -13.43 -12.13 -0.56
C THR A 53 -12.91 -13.20 0.38
N ARG A 54 -12.22 -14.20 -0.17
CA ARG A 54 -11.63 -15.28 0.61
C ARG A 54 -10.57 -14.76 1.60
N PHE A 55 -9.73 -13.82 1.17
CA PHE A 55 -8.76 -13.19 2.05
C PHE A 55 -9.43 -12.45 3.22
N LEU A 56 -10.52 -11.71 2.98
CA LEU A 56 -11.25 -10.99 4.04
C LEU A 56 -12.00 -11.95 4.98
N GLU A 57 -12.56 -13.04 4.49
CA GLU A 57 -13.34 -14.01 5.29
C GLU A 57 -12.46 -14.96 6.09
N GLU A 58 -11.39 -15.49 5.52
CA GLU A 58 -10.52 -16.49 6.14
C GLU A 58 -9.42 -15.89 7.03
N ALA A 59 -9.04 -14.65 6.80
CA ALA A 59 -8.05 -13.93 7.60
C ALA A 59 -8.64 -13.22 8.85
N ASP A 60 -9.86 -13.55 9.24
CA ASP A 60 -10.64 -12.84 10.28
C ASP A 60 -10.14 -13.10 11.72
N GLY A 61 -8.88 -13.42 11.91
CA GLY A 61 -8.34 -13.57 13.28
C GLY A 61 -6.87 -13.86 13.39
N GLN A 62 -6.29 -14.60 12.50
CA GLN A 62 -4.87 -14.97 12.60
C GLN A 62 -4.21 -14.86 11.22
N ASP A 63 -2.99 -14.30 11.17
CA ASP A 63 -2.16 -14.21 9.97
C ASP A 63 -2.68 -13.26 8.87
N PHE A 64 -3.52 -12.26 9.19
CA PHE A 64 -4.02 -11.30 8.18
C PHE A 64 -2.88 -10.49 7.55
N VAL A 65 -2.03 -9.87 8.37
CA VAL A 65 -0.94 -9.01 7.89
C VAL A 65 0.09 -9.85 7.12
N THR A 66 0.38 -11.05 7.62
CA THR A 66 1.26 -12.01 6.94
C THR A 66 0.71 -12.38 5.57
N THR A 67 -0.59 -12.71 5.47
CA THR A 67 -1.23 -13.08 4.21
C THR A 67 -1.30 -11.89 3.24
N ALA A 68 -1.64 -10.69 3.75
CA ALA A 68 -1.60 -9.46 2.96
C ALA A 68 -0.22 -9.20 2.34
N CYS A 69 0.85 -9.39 3.12
CA CYS A 69 2.22 -9.25 2.65
C CYS A 69 2.58 -10.27 1.57
N LEU A 70 2.16 -11.52 1.70
CA LEU A 70 2.36 -12.54 0.67
C LEU A 70 1.69 -12.14 -0.65
N LEU A 71 0.44 -11.70 -0.59
CA LEU A 71 -0.30 -11.27 -1.77
C LEU A 71 0.29 -10.00 -2.38
N ALA A 72 0.65 -9.00 -1.57
CA ALA A 72 1.29 -7.77 -2.03
C ALA A 72 2.64 -8.01 -2.70
N GLU A 73 3.46 -8.92 -2.18
CA GLU A 73 4.72 -9.32 -2.80
C GLU A 73 4.50 -10.00 -4.16
N GLU A 74 3.55 -10.93 -4.24
CA GLU A 74 3.33 -11.72 -5.45
C GLU A 74 2.67 -10.90 -6.56
N LEU A 75 1.63 -10.14 -6.25
CA LEU A 75 1.00 -9.23 -7.21
C LEU A 75 1.94 -8.09 -7.60
N GLY A 76 2.72 -7.57 -6.64
CA GLY A 76 3.72 -6.52 -6.85
C GLY A 76 4.88 -6.96 -7.73
N HIS A 77 5.25 -8.24 -7.73
CA HIS A 77 6.20 -8.82 -8.67
C HIS A 77 5.71 -8.71 -10.12
N ALA A 78 4.42 -8.89 -10.35
CA ALA A 78 3.82 -8.72 -11.68
C ALA A 78 3.71 -7.23 -12.05
N CYS A 79 3.08 -6.40 -11.19
CA CYS A 79 3.02 -4.96 -11.33
C CYS A 79 2.59 -4.26 -10.03
N ALA A 80 3.42 -3.37 -9.52
CA ALA A 80 3.17 -2.65 -8.28
C ALA A 80 1.90 -1.78 -8.32
N ALA A 81 1.59 -1.14 -9.45
CA ALA A 81 0.38 -0.33 -9.60
C ALA A 81 -0.89 -1.19 -9.45
N PHE A 82 -0.93 -2.36 -10.10
CA PHE A 82 -2.05 -3.31 -9.96
C PHE A 82 -2.17 -3.82 -8.52
N ALA A 83 -1.05 -4.23 -7.92
CA ALA A 83 -1.04 -4.70 -6.53
C ALA A 83 -1.58 -3.64 -5.57
N SER A 84 -1.14 -2.39 -5.69
CA SER A 84 -1.62 -1.29 -4.85
C SER A 84 -3.09 -0.97 -5.09
N HIS A 85 -3.55 -0.96 -6.36
CA HIS A 85 -4.96 -0.72 -6.68
C HIS A 85 -5.90 -1.79 -6.10
N LEU A 86 -5.46 -3.05 -6.10
CA LEU A 86 -6.29 -4.17 -5.66
C LEU A 86 -6.20 -4.42 -4.15
N MET A 87 -5.01 -4.28 -3.55
CA MET A 87 -4.78 -4.66 -2.15
C MET A 87 -5.06 -3.55 -1.14
N LEU A 88 -4.80 -2.27 -1.48
CA LEU A 88 -5.10 -1.16 -0.57
C LEU A 88 -6.59 -1.08 -0.21
N PRO A 89 -7.54 -1.15 -1.17
CA PRO A 89 -8.96 -1.16 -0.84
C PRO A 89 -9.36 -2.33 0.07
N VAL A 90 -8.82 -3.53 -0.14
CA VAL A 90 -9.09 -4.69 0.73
C VAL A 90 -8.65 -4.40 2.17
N PHE A 91 -7.49 -3.79 2.34
CA PHE A 91 -6.99 -3.37 3.64
C PHE A 91 -7.89 -2.31 4.30
N PHE A 92 -8.30 -1.28 3.56
CA PHE A 92 -9.19 -0.24 4.08
C PHE A 92 -10.61 -0.77 4.34
N ASN A 93 -11.14 -1.65 3.50
CA ASN A 93 -12.44 -2.29 3.73
C ASN A 93 -12.46 -3.08 5.04
N ARG A 94 -11.36 -3.77 5.39
CA ARG A 94 -11.24 -4.43 6.69
C ARG A 94 -11.31 -3.43 7.85
N ILE A 95 -10.60 -2.30 7.74
CA ILE A 95 -10.67 -1.24 8.75
C ILE A 95 -12.10 -0.75 8.89
N VAL A 96 -12.77 -0.43 7.79
CA VAL A 96 -14.17 0.01 7.79
C VAL A 96 -15.06 -1.02 8.48
N LEU A 97 -14.96 -2.28 8.10
CA LEU A 97 -15.74 -3.38 8.70
C LEU A 97 -15.45 -3.57 10.20
N SER A 98 -14.23 -3.30 10.65
CA SER A 98 -13.87 -3.42 12.06
C SER A 98 -14.39 -2.24 12.91
N GLN A 99 -14.60 -1.07 12.31
CA GLN A 99 -14.95 0.16 13.01
C GLN A 99 -16.43 0.53 12.89
N LEU A 100 -17.10 0.17 11.79
CA LEU A 100 -18.53 0.38 11.65
C LEU A 100 -19.32 -0.56 12.58
N THR A 101 -20.50 -0.10 13.00
CA THR A 101 -21.45 -0.86 13.82
C THR A 101 -22.85 -0.82 13.22
N GLY A 102 -23.75 -1.69 13.72
CA GLY A 102 -25.16 -1.71 13.34
C GLY A 102 -25.42 -1.84 11.85
N GLU A 103 -26.44 -1.13 11.36
CA GLU A 103 -26.89 -1.20 9.98
C GLU A 103 -25.85 -0.75 8.96
N ALA A 104 -25.04 0.28 9.29
CA ALA A 104 -23.97 0.76 8.41
C ALA A 104 -22.94 -0.34 8.13
N ARG A 105 -22.55 -1.12 9.14
CA ARG A 105 -21.64 -2.26 8.98
C ARG A 105 -22.22 -3.36 8.09
N GLU A 106 -23.48 -3.72 8.33
CA GLU A 106 -24.15 -4.78 7.55
C GLU A 106 -24.36 -4.37 6.09
N ARG A 107 -24.67 -3.09 5.85
CA ARG A 107 -24.76 -2.54 4.50
C ARG A 107 -23.42 -2.62 3.78
N PHE A 108 -22.34 -2.11 4.39
CA PHE A 108 -21.00 -2.13 3.79
C PHE A 108 -20.51 -3.57 3.54
N ARG A 109 -20.78 -4.50 4.49
CA ARG A 109 -20.46 -5.92 4.33
C ARG A 109 -21.18 -6.55 3.14
N ARG A 110 -22.47 -6.25 2.96
CA ARG A 110 -23.25 -6.74 1.83
C ARG A 110 -22.69 -6.20 0.51
N GLU A 111 -22.47 -4.90 0.41
CA GLU A 111 -21.91 -4.26 -0.78
C GLU A 111 -20.54 -4.88 -1.16
N SER A 112 -19.67 -5.11 -0.16
CA SER A 112 -18.34 -5.74 -0.38
C SER A 112 -18.41 -7.22 -0.81
N ARG A 113 -19.53 -7.90 -0.60
CA ARG A 113 -19.75 -9.27 -1.07
C ARG A 113 -20.37 -9.31 -2.46
N GLU A 114 -21.25 -8.37 -2.77
CA GLU A 114 -21.98 -8.29 -4.04
C GLU A 114 -21.13 -7.70 -5.18
N GLY A 115 -20.09 -6.94 -4.85
CA GLY A 115 -19.22 -6.32 -5.84
C GLY A 115 -17.87 -5.83 -5.29
N PRO A 116 -16.99 -5.36 -6.18
CA PRO A 116 -15.69 -4.82 -5.80
C PRO A 116 -15.85 -3.40 -5.21
N VAL A 117 -15.91 -3.29 -3.89
CA VAL A 117 -15.89 -1.99 -3.21
C VAL A 117 -14.46 -1.47 -3.12
N ILE A 118 -14.22 -0.31 -3.70
CA ILE A 118 -12.94 0.41 -3.62
C ILE A 118 -13.05 1.50 -2.55
N THR A 119 -12.29 1.35 -1.47
CA THR A 119 -12.15 2.38 -0.44
C THR A 119 -10.80 3.07 -0.56
N SER A 120 -10.82 4.39 -0.65
CA SER A 120 -9.63 5.27 -0.63
C SER A 120 -9.36 5.78 0.79
N PHE A 121 -8.21 6.40 0.99
CA PHE A 121 -7.82 7.03 2.26
C PHE A 121 -7.30 8.45 2.01
N ALA A 122 -7.85 9.43 2.72
CA ALA A 122 -7.57 10.84 2.56
C ALA A 122 -7.19 11.50 3.89
N ALA A 123 -5.89 11.60 4.15
CA ALA A 123 -5.35 12.29 5.31
C ALA A 123 -4.60 13.57 4.93
N SER A 124 -3.63 13.47 4.00
CA SER A 124 -2.69 14.56 3.69
C SER A 124 -3.35 15.80 3.12
N GLU A 125 -2.85 16.96 3.52
CA GLU A 125 -3.23 18.30 3.03
C GLU A 125 -1.96 19.05 2.56
N ALA A 126 -2.12 20.16 1.86
CA ALA A 126 -0.98 20.94 1.36
C ALA A 126 0.01 21.35 2.46
N ALA A 127 -0.49 21.67 3.66
CA ALA A 127 0.32 22.05 4.83
C ALA A 127 0.56 20.91 5.84
N ALA A 128 -0.06 19.75 5.65
CA ALA A 128 -0.08 18.66 6.64
C ALA A 128 0.12 17.29 5.97
N GLY A 129 1.34 16.79 6.01
CA GLY A 129 1.70 15.44 5.58
C GLY A 129 2.24 14.64 6.76
N SER A 130 3.56 14.73 7.02
CA SER A 130 4.17 14.08 8.20
C SER A 130 3.69 14.69 9.53
N ASP A 131 3.40 15.99 9.55
CA ASP A 131 2.76 16.66 10.68
C ASP A 131 1.23 16.56 10.57
N LEU A 132 0.69 15.44 11.04
CA LEU A 132 -0.76 15.19 11.07
C LEU A 132 -1.52 16.16 12.00
N LEU A 133 -0.82 16.84 12.91
CA LEU A 133 -1.43 17.78 13.86
C LEU A 133 -1.77 19.12 13.20
N ALA A 134 -1.16 19.40 12.05
CA ALA A 134 -1.45 20.56 11.22
C ALA A 134 -2.66 20.38 10.28
N LEU A 135 -3.36 19.23 10.33
CA LEU A 135 -4.58 18.98 9.53
C LEU A 135 -5.64 20.05 9.85
N ALA A 136 -6.14 20.68 8.80
CA ALA A 136 -7.12 21.75 8.86
C ALA A 136 -8.54 21.33 8.45
N THR A 137 -8.70 20.25 7.68
CA THR A 137 -10.03 19.68 7.36
C THR A 137 -10.81 19.49 8.65
N SER A 138 -11.99 20.11 8.76
CA SER A 138 -12.82 20.10 9.94
C SER A 138 -14.04 19.20 9.79
N ALA A 139 -14.51 18.67 10.91
CA ALA A 139 -15.79 17.99 11.04
C ALA A 139 -16.56 18.58 12.22
N THR A 140 -17.57 19.39 11.92
CA THR A 140 -18.43 20.03 12.91
C THR A 140 -19.63 19.15 13.19
N ARG A 141 -19.98 18.93 14.47
CA ARG A 141 -21.18 18.18 14.86
C ARG A 141 -22.44 18.88 14.35
N THR A 142 -23.38 18.09 13.85
CA THR A 142 -24.74 18.49 13.49
C THR A 142 -25.75 17.63 14.28
N GLU A 143 -27.04 17.90 14.13
CA GLU A 143 -28.09 17.11 14.79
C GLU A 143 -28.03 15.61 14.43
N ASN A 144 -27.71 15.28 13.18
CA ASN A 144 -27.75 13.91 12.65
C ASN A 144 -26.36 13.29 12.39
N GLY A 145 -25.28 14.00 12.69
CA GLY A 145 -23.92 13.53 12.42
C GLY A 145 -22.89 14.63 12.41
N TYR A 146 -22.22 14.79 11.28
CA TYR A 146 -21.13 15.76 11.11
C TYR A 146 -21.19 16.44 9.76
N ARG A 147 -20.68 17.68 9.71
CA ARG A 147 -20.46 18.44 8.46
C ARG A 147 -18.97 18.61 8.26
N LEU A 148 -18.47 18.11 7.13
CA LEU A 148 -17.05 18.15 6.78
C LEU A 148 -16.77 19.28 5.81
N ASN A 149 -15.69 20.04 6.09
CA ASN A 149 -15.16 21.10 5.23
C ASN A 149 -13.64 21.01 5.18
N GLY A 150 -13.07 21.15 3.98
CA GLY A 150 -11.61 21.15 3.80
C GLY A 150 -11.17 20.62 2.44
N ARG A 151 -9.86 20.39 2.33
CA ARG A 151 -9.24 19.87 1.10
C ARG A 151 -8.17 18.84 1.42
N LYS A 152 -8.20 17.71 0.71
CA LYS A 152 -7.18 16.66 0.73
C LYS A 152 -6.41 16.64 -0.59
N GLU A 153 -5.09 16.33 -0.55
CA GLU A 153 -4.26 16.52 -1.74
C GLU A 153 -3.83 15.22 -2.44
N TYR A 154 -3.42 14.20 -1.74
CA TYR A 154 -2.72 13.06 -2.34
C TYR A 154 -3.41 11.74 -1.99
N SER A 155 -4.67 11.57 -2.41
CA SER A 155 -5.43 10.35 -2.16
C SER A 155 -5.32 9.39 -3.33
N SER A 156 -4.78 8.20 -3.09
CA SER A 156 -4.64 7.15 -4.10
C SER A 156 -5.96 6.43 -4.35
N ASN A 157 -6.20 6.00 -5.59
CA ASN A 157 -7.43 5.33 -6.05
C ASN A 157 -8.72 6.16 -5.90
N LEU A 158 -8.64 7.46 -5.67
CA LEU A 158 -9.79 8.28 -5.29
C LEU A 158 -10.86 8.36 -6.38
N ARG A 159 -10.45 8.47 -7.65
CA ARG A 159 -11.38 8.57 -8.81
C ARG A 159 -12.11 7.26 -9.13
N SER A 160 -11.57 6.14 -8.67
CA SER A 160 -12.17 4.81 -8.81
C SER A 160 -12.83 4.32 -7.52
N ALA A 161 -12.77 5.12 -6.45
CA ALA A 161 -13.28 4.74 -5.14
C ALA A 161 -14.81 4.94 -5.05
N ASP A 162 -15.46 4.00 -4.38
CA ASP A 162 -16.86 4.10 -3.97
C ASP A 162 -16.97 4.87 -2.64
N TYR A 163 -15.97 4.69 -1.77
CA TYR A 163 -15.86 5.35 -0.47
C TYR A 163 -14.47 5.91 -0.24
N VAL A 164 -14.39 6.92 0.60
CA VAL A 164 -13.13 7.46 1.10
C VAL A 164 -13.16 7.58 2.62
N ILE A 165 -12.12 7.09 3.28
CA ILE A 165 -11.88 7.36 4.69
C ILE A 165 -11.26 8.76 4.79
N VAL A 166 -11.98 9.72 5.35
CA VAL A 166 -11.51 11.10 5.54
C VAL A 166 -11.06 11.30 6.97
N VAL A 167 -9.82 11.75 7.16
CA VAL A 167 -9.33 12.18 8.46
C VAL A 167 -9.63 13.67 8.63
N ALA A 168 -10.40 14.02 9.66
CA ALA A 168 -10.81 15.40 9.92
C ALA A 168 -10.69 15.75 11.39
N ARG A 169 -10.57 17.04 11.68
CA ARG A 169 -10.51 17.59 13.03
C ARG A 169 -11.93 17.75 13.60
N THR A 170 -12.18 17.09 14.73
CA THR A 170 -13.42 17.21 15.52
C THR A 170 -13.20 17.97 16.82
N GLY A 171 -11.96 18.09 17.29
CA GLY A 171 -11.63 18.79 18.56
C GLY A 171 -11.68 20.32 18.41
N GLU A 172 -12.22 20.98 19.43
CA GLU A 172 -12.17 22.44 19.56
C GLU A 172 -10.73 22.99 19.54
N PRO A 173 -10.52 24.28 19.20
CA PRO A 173 -9.21 24.90 19.32
C PRO A 173 -8.62 24.71 20.73
N GLY A 174 -7.41 24.16 20.81
CA GLY A 174 -6.76 23.83 22.09
C GLY A 174 -6.95 22.39 22.57
N THR A 175 -7.78 21.58 21.91
CA THR A 175 -7.85 20.13 22.18
C THR A 175 -6.47 19.50 21.98
N ARG A 176 -6.12 18.55 22.87
CA ARG A 176 -4.87 17.78 22.71
C ARG A 176 -4.84 17.18 21.30
N ALA A 177 -3.71 17.29 20.68
CA ALA A 177 -3.49 16.76 19.33
C ALA A 177 -3.89 15.29 19.16
N THR A 178 -3.65 14.48 20.20
CA THR A 178 -4.03 13.05 20.26
C THR A 178 -5.53 12.81 20.26
N ASP A 179 -6.33 13.80 20.64
CA ASP A 179 -7.79 13.70 20.83
C ASP A 179 -8.56 14.60 19.84
N ALA A 180 -7.88 15.14 18.84
CA ALA A 180 -8.44 16.14 17.93
C ALA A 180 -8.89 15.59 16.57
N LEU A 181 -8.46 14.39 16.20
CA LEU A 181 -8.71 13.83 14.88
C LEU A 181 -9.68 12.65 14.93
N SER A 182 -10.57 12.60 13.95
CA SER A 182 -11.54 11.51 13.77
C SER A 182 -11.52 11.02 12.32
N TRP A 183 -12.01 9.81 12.08
CA TRP A 183 -12.13 9.22 10.77
C TRP A 183 -13.57 9.06 10.36
N PHE A 184 -13.88 9.41 9.13
CA PHE A 184 -15.22 9.36 8.57
C PHE A 184 -15.24 8.54 7.28
N LEU A 185 -16.19 7.64 7.13
CA LEU A 185 -16.49 6.97 5.88
C LEU A 185 -17.41 7.85 5.03
N VAL A 186 -16.90 8.34 3.92
CA VAL A 186 -17.62 9.27 3.03
C VAL A 186 -17.82 8.61 1.67
N PRO A 187 -19.06 8.50 1.14
CA PRO A 187 -19.28 8.12 -0.25
C PRO A 187 -18.66 9.17 -1.18
N THR A 188 -18.00 8.74 -2.25
CA THR A 188 -17.32 9.67 -3.16
C THR A 188 -18.28 10.48 -4.02
N ASP A 189 -19.53 10.03 -4.14
CA ASP A 189 -20.63 10.71 -4.83
C ASP A 189 -21.50 11.58 -3.90
N ALA A 190 -21.11 11.72 -2.62
CA ALA A 190 -21.87 12.52 -1.65
C ALA A 190 -21.91 14.01 -2.08
N PRO A 191 -23.06 14.71 -1.89
CA PRO A 191 -23.15 16.13 -2.15
C PRO A 191 -22.05 16.91 -1.41
N GLY A 192 -21.36 17.80 -2.13
CA GLY A 192 -20.26 18.60 -1.59
C GLY A 192 -18.88 17.96 -1.72
N VAL A 193 -18.77 16.71 -2.18
CA VAL A 193 -17.50 16.07 -2.56
C VAL A 193 -17.16 16.43 -3.99
N ALA A 194 -15.98 17.00 -4.22
CA ALA A 194 -15.46 17.28 -5.55
C ALA A 194 -14.05 16.71 -5.71
N ILE A 195 -13.90 15.71 -6.59
CA ILE A 195 -12.61 15.08 -6.89
C ILE A 195 -11.95 15.84 -8.04
N GLY A 196 -10.75 16.37 -7.79
CA GLY A 196 -9.99 17.12 -8.78
C GLY A 196 -9.25 16.26 -9.80
N GLU A 197 -8.49 16.93 -10.66
CA GLU A 197 -7.65 16.23 -11.63
C GLU A 197 -6.52 15.47 -10.94
N ARG A 198 -6.17 14.33 -11.55
CA ARG A 198 -5.07 13.49 -11.02
C ARG A 198 -3.72 14.17 -11.14
N TRP A 199 -2.89 14.00 -10.14
CA TRP A 199 -1.50 14.42 -10.18
C TRP A 199 -0.68 13.51 -11.12
N PRO A 200 0.23 14.07 -11.93
CA PRO A 200 1.19 13.28 -12.68
C PRO A 200 2.20 12.67 -11.71
N THR A 201 2.18 11.35 -11.54
CA THR A 201 3.08 10.66 -10.63
C THR A 201 4.35 10.18 -11.33
N PHE A 202 5.47 10.13 -10.59
CA PHE A 202 6.74 9.62 -11.09
C PHE A 202 6.69 8.11 -11.37
N GLY A 203 6.19 7.32 -10.43
CA GLY A 203 5.95 5.87 -10.51
C GLY A 203 4.49 5.53 -10.22
N LEU A 204 4.14 4.25 -10.30
CA LEU A 204 2.75 3.75 -10.18
C LEU A 204 1.78 4.54 -11.06
N ARG A 205 2.20 4.91 -12.24
CA ARG A 205 1.46 5.84 -13.13
C ARG A 205 0.03 5.41 -13.45
N ALA A 206 -0.25 4.11 -13.36
CA ALA A 206 -1.58 3.58 -13.63
C ALA A 206 -2.57 3.78 -12.46
N ILE A 207 -2.10 4.17 -11.28
CA ILE A 207 -2.98 4.54 -10.15
C ILE A 207 -3.25 6.03 -10.21
N ASP A 208 -4.50 6.44 -10.00
CA ASP A 208 -4.80 7.84 -9.78
C ASP A 208 -4.39 8.28 -8.37
N VAL A 209 -3.80 9.44 -8.30
CA VAL A 209 -3.58 10.18 -7.06
C VAL A 209 -4.21 11.54 -7.28
N SER A 210 -5.28 11.84 -6.56
CA SER A 210 -6.10 13.03 -6.82
C SER A 210 -6.36 13.85 -5.56
N PRO A 211 -6.55 15.18 -5.70
CA PRO A 211 -7.06 16.00 -4.62
C PRO A 211 -8.57 15.84 -4.49
N MET A 212 -9.11 16.20 -3.31
CA MET A 212 -10.54 16.19 -3.02
C MET A 212 -10.90 17.43 -2.20
N ASP A 213 -11.89 18.18 -2.67
CA ASP A 213 -12.53 19.24 -1.91
C ASP A 213 -13.80 18.74 -1.22
N LEU A 214 -13.99 19.17 0.01
CA LEU A 214 -15.16 18.90 0.84
C LEU A 214 -15.81 20.24 1.19
N THR A 215 -17.05 20.43 0.75
CA THR A 215 -17.82 21.66 0.99
C THR A 215 -19.16 21.28 1.59
N ASP A 216 -19.32 21.53 2.87
CA ASP A 216 -20.53 21.23 3.65
C ASP A 216 -21.03 19.77 3.47
N VAL A 217 -20.10 18.81 3.43
CA VAL A 217 -20.42 17.39 3.24
C VAL A 217 -21.06 16.84 4.52
N GLU A 218 -22.34 16.51 4.45
CA GLU A 218 -23.08 15.90 5.56
C GLU A 218 -22.75 14.40 5.67
N VAL A 219 -22.27 13.98 6.84
CA VAL A 219 -21.90 12.60 7.13
C VAL A 219 -22.71 12.11 8.33
N PRO A 220 -23.50 11.04 8.18
CA PRO A 220 -24.26 10.46 9.30
C PRO A 220 -23.35 10.04 10.47
N ALA A 221 -23.84 10.15 11.69
CA ALA A 221 -23.10 9.71 12.88
C ALA A 221 -22.64 8.24 12.80
N ALA A 222 -23.45 7.38 12.15
CA ALA A 222 -23.11 5.96 11.93
C ALA A 222 -21.90 5.73 11.00
N HIS A 223 -21.43 6.75 10.29
CA HIS A 223 -20.25 6.70 9.42
C HIS A 223 -18.98 7.24 10.10
N LEU A 224 -19.04 7.62 11.38
CA LEU A 224 -17.85 7.81 12.21
C LEU A 224 -17.17 6.45 12.40
N LEU A 225 -15.91 6.34 12.04
CA LEU A 225 -15.13 5.13 12.22
C LEU A 225 -14.47 5.14 13.61
N GLY A 226 -14.86 4.21 14.45
CA GLY A 226 -14.43 4.14 15.85
C GLY A 226 -15.02 5.25 16.72
N GLU A 227 -14.20 5.81 17.62
CA GLU A 227 -14.60 6.86 18.55
C GLU A 227 -14.12 8.23 18.09
N GLU A 228 -14.91 9.28 18.36
CA GLU A 228 -14.51 10.65 18.10
C GLU A 228 -13.23 11.03 18.85
N GLY A 229 -12.32 11.73 18.17
CA GLY A 229 -11.03 12.13 18.73
C GLY A 229 -9.97 11.03 18.73
N ARG A 230 -10.30 9.77 18.40
CA ARG A 230 -9.35 8.65 18.45
C ARG A 230 -8.64 8.38 17.13
N GLY A 231 -8.81 9.25 16.14
CA GLY A 231 -8.26 9.06 14.79
C GLY A 231 -6.74 8.93 14.75
N LEU A 232 -5.98 9.62 15.60
CA LEU A 232 -4.52 9.49 15.65
C LEU A 232 -4.08 8.12 16.21
N VAL A 233 -4.81 7.57 17.18
CA VAL A 233 -4.55 6.24 17.74
C VAL A 233 -4.82 5.16 16.68
N MET A 234 -5.95 5.27 15.97
CA MET A 234 -6.30 4.39 14.85
C MET A 234 -5.26 4.45 13.75
N MET A 235 -4.73 5.66 13.45
CA MET A 235 -3.67 5.87 12.47
C MET A 235 -2.43 5.04 12.82
N GLY A 236 -2.00 5.04 14.07
CA GLY A 236 -0.82 4.28 14.53
C GLY A 236 -0.94 2.79 14.23
N GLY A 237 -2.08 2.18 14.56
CA GLY A 237 -2.35 0.76 14.28
C GLY A 237 -2.43 0.45 12.79
N SER A 238 -3.16 1.28 12.03
CA SER A 238 -3.32 1.13 10.58
C SER A 238 -1.99 1.28 9.83
N LEU A 239 -1.21 2.30 10.18
CA LEU A 239 0.11 2.55 9.57
C LEU A 239 1.10 1.42 9.84
N THR A 240 1.02 0.75 10.99
CA THR A 240 1.88 -0.41 11.28
C THR A 240 1.65 -1.53 10.25
N GLN A 241 0.38 -1.83 9.95
CA GLN A 241 0.03 -2.87 9.00
C GLN A 241 0.31 -2.43 7.55
N SER A 242 -0.09 -1.22 7.16
CA SER A 242 0.12 -0.72 5.79
C SER A 242 1.60 -0.55 5.46
N ARG A 243 2.43 -0.08 6.38
CA ARG A 243 3.91 0.00 6.21
C ARG A 243 4.52 -1.36 5.93
N THR A 244 4.06 -2.38 6.64
CA THR A 244 4.51 -3.76 6.41
C THR A 244 4.11 -4.27 5.02
N GLY A 245 2.88 -3.98 4.59
CA GLY A 245 2.38 -4.29 3.24
C GLY A 245 3.16 -3.56 2.13
N ILE A 246 3.43 -2.27 2.31
CA ILE A 246 4.25 -1.47 1.36
C ILE A 246 5.70 -1.98 1.31
N ALA A 247 6.27 -2.38 2.45
CA ALA A 247 7.60 -3.01 2.46
C ALA A 247 7.61 -4.30 1.65
N SER A 248 6.56 -5.12 1.74
CA SER A 248 6.39 -6.34 0.96
C SER A 248 6.23 -6.08 -0.53
N LEU A 249 5.49 -5.03 -0.91
CA LEU A 249 5.41 -4.55 -2.30
C LEU A 249 6.81 -4.25 -2.87
N GLY A 250 7.67 -3.58 -2.07
CA GLY A 250 9.06 -3.31 -2.44
C GLY A 250 9.88 -4.58 -2.70
N VAL A 251 9.65 -5.64 -1.91
CA VAL A 251 10.24 -6.96 -2.15
C VAL A 251 9.78 -7.53 -3.50
N GLY A 252 8.50 -7.42 -3.83
CA GLY A 252 7.95 -7.85 -5.12
C GLY A 252 8.61 -7.14 -6.31
N ILE A 253 8.69 -5.81 -6.26
CA ILE A 253 9.35 -4.98 -7.31
C ILE A 253 10.83 -5.41 -7.49
N ALA A 254 11.56 -5.55 -6.40
CA ALA A 254 12.98 -5.91 -6.43
C ALA A 254 13.20 -7.34 -6.99
N ARG A 255 12.33 -8.29 -6.64
CA ARG A 255 12.33 -9.64 -7.24
C ARG A 255 12.15 -9.58 -8.75
N ARG A 256 11.18 -8.80 -9.24
CA ARG A 256 10.96 -8.63 -10.68
C ARG A 256 12.19 -8.06 -11.36
N ALA A 257 12.81 -7.03 -10.78
CA ALA A 257 14.04 -6.43 -11.32
C ALA A 257 15.17 -7.45 -11.43
N ARG A 258 15.43 -8.22 -10.37
CA ARG A 258 16.41 -9.31 -10.36
C ARG A 258 16.12 -10.36 -11.44
N ASP A 259 14.87 -10.80 -11.57
CA ASP A 259 14.49 -11.84 -12.51
C ASP A 259 14.69 -11.40 -13.97
N LEU A 260 14.38 -10.15 -14.30
CA LEU A 260 14.65 -9.55 -15.62
C LEU A 260 16.14 -9.53 -15.94
N VAL A 261 16.97 -9.13 -14.98
CA VAL A 261 18.43 -9.16 -15.14
C VAL A 261 18.91 -10.60 -15.32
N MET A 262 18.47 -11.55 -14.52
CA MET A 262 18.85 -12.96 -14.64
C MET A 262 18.48 -13.53 -16.02
N GLU A 263 17.32 -13.20 -16.54
CA GLU A 263 16.88 -13.64 -17.87
C GLU A 263 17.73 -13.01 -18.99
N HIS A 264 18.04 -11.73 -18.86
CA HIS A 264 18.96 -11.04 -19.77
C HIS A 264 20.34 -11.70 -19.79
N GLY A 265 20.89 -12.03 -18.63
CA GLY A 265 22.21 -12.67 -18.49
C GLY A 265 22.31 -14.05 -19.13
N LYS A 266 21.19 -14.79 -19.24
CA LYS A 266 21.15 -16.09 -19.97
C LYS A 266 21.30 -15.93 -21.48
N ARG A 267 20.85 -14.81 -22.05
CA ARG A 267 20.79 -14.55 -23.49
C ARG A 267 21.93 -13.69 -23.99
N ARG A 268 22.30 -12.64 -23.27
CA ARG A 268 23.31 -11.68 -23.68
C ARG A 268 24.72 -12.28 -23.66
N ARG A 269 25.45 -12.06 -24.74
CA ARG A 269 26.88 -12.38 -24.84
C ARG A 269 27.72 -11.11 -24.82
N LEU A 270 28.87 -11.18 -24.17
CA LEU A 270 29.89 -10.15 -24.10
C LEU A 270 31.27 -10.82 -24.11
N TYR A 271 32.19 -10.34 -24.92
CA TYR A 271 33.52 -10.93 -25.09
C TYR A 271 33.53 -12.44 -25.37
N GLY A 272 32.55 -12.91 -26.16
CA GLY A 272 32.45 -14.32 -26.58
C GLY A 272 31.68 -15.23 -25.62
N ASP A 273 31.39 -14.83 -24.39
CA ASP A 273 30.67 -15.65 -23.42
C ASP A 273 29.33 -15.02 -22.95
N LYS A 274 28.49 -15.79 -22.30
CA LYS A 274 27.23 -15.32 -21.71
C LYS A 274 27.50 -14.51 -20.46
N LEU A 275 26.75 -13.41 -20.24
CA LEU A 275 26.92 -12.55 -19.07
C LEU A 275 26.79 -13.32 -17.75
N ASN A 276 25.88 -14.28 -17.64
CA ASN A 276 25.66 -15.06 -16.42
C ASN A 276 26.84 -15.99 -16.06
N ARG A 277 27.87 -16.12 -16.92
CA ARG A 277 29.12 -16.83 -16.62
C ARG A 277 30.19 -15.90 -16.05
N MET A 278 30.03 -14.60 -16.19
CA MET A 278 30.97 -13.60 -15.67
C MET A 278 30.83 -13.46 -14.16
N GLN A 279 31.96 -13.45 -13.45
CA GLN A 279 32.00 -13.41 -11.97
C GLN A 279 31.35 -12.15 -11.41
N ASP A 280 31.67 -10.96 -11.93
CA ASP A 280 31.06 -9.70 -11.49
C ASP A 280 29.54 -9.71 -11.62
N TYR A 281 29.04 -10.23 -12.76
CA TYR A 281 27.60 -10.35 -12.98
C TYR A 281 26.92 -11.23 -11.91
N ARG A 282 27.52 -12.38 -11.61
CA ARG A 282 26.99 -13.29 -10.56
C ARG A 282 27.05 -12.67 -9.17
N PHE A 283 28.09 -11.92 -8.85
CA PHE A 283 28.23 -11.24 -7.57
C PHE A 283 27.15 -10.18 -7.39
N ARG A 284 26.85 -9.37 -8.40
CA ARG A 284 25.75 -8.40 -8.37
C ARG A 284 24.38 -9.05 -8.18
N ILE A 285 24.11 -10.17 -8.84
CA ILE A 285 22.87 -10.95 -8.61
C ILE A 285 22.82 -11.47 -7.17
N SER A 286 23.93 -11.95 -6.64
CA SER A 286 24.00 -12.43 -5.24
C SER A 286 23.76 -11.29 -4.23
N ASP A 287 24.26 -10.09 -4.51
CA ASP A 287 24.00 -8.91 -3.67
C ASP A 287 22.52 -8.49 -3.74
N MET A 288 21.89 -8.53 -4.91
CA MET A 288 20.45 -8.31 -5.04
C MET A 288 19.66 -9.32 -4.21
N GLU A 289 19.94 -10.61 -4.34
CA GLU A 289 19.24 -11.65 -3.61
C GLU A 289 19.43 -11.54 -2.09
N LYS A 290 20.64 -11.27 -1.65
CA LYS A 290 20.96 -11.02 -0.22
C LYS A 290 20.08 -9.92 0.36
N ASN A 291 19.98 -8.77 -0.33
CA ASN A 291 19.22 -7.62 0.13
C ASN A 291 17.70 -7.89 0.06
N ILE A 292 17.21 -8.56 -0.97
CA ILE A 292 15.81 -9.00 -1.09
C ILE A 292 15.44 -9.96 0.05
N ALA A 293 16.30 -10.93 0.33
CA ALA A 293 16.07 -11.90 1.41
C ALA A 293 16.03 -11.22 2.78
N ALA A 294 16.92 -10.25 3.03
CA ALA A 294 16.94 -9.49 4.27
C ALA A 294 15.66 -8.64 4.43
N ALA A 295 15.24 -7.91 3.38
CA ALA A 295 13.99 -7.16 3.40
C ALA A 295 12.78 -8.04 3.67
N ARG A 296 12.69 -9.19 2.99
CA ARG A 296 11.61 -10.16 3.20
C ARG A 296 11.58 -10.68 4.65
N ALA A 297 12.72 -10.99 5.24
CA ALA A 297 12.80 -11.42 6.63
C ALA A 297 12.27 -10.36 7.60
N LEU A 298 12.63 -9.07 7.39
CA LEU A 298 12.13 -7.95 8.19
C LEU A 298 10.61 -7.77 8.04
N VAL A 299 10.08 -7.87 6.82
CA VAL A 299 8.63 -7.87 6.56
C VAL A 299 7.93 -8.96 7.35
N TRP A 300 8.47 -10.18 7.34
CA TRP A 300 7.88 -11.29 8.05
C TRP A 300 7.91 -11.12 9.57
N VAL A 301 8.99 -10.59 10.12
CA VAL A 301 9.07 -10.29 11.57
C VAL A 301 7.99 -9.28 11.95
N SER A 302 7.86 -8.20 11.18
CA SER A 302 6.83 -7.18 11.43
C SER A 302 5.41 -7.74 11.30
N ALA A 303 5.13 -8.50 10.23
CA ALA A 303 3.82 -9.08 9.96
C ALA A 303 3.39 -10.05 11.08
N ARG A 304 4.26 -10.94 11.49
CA ARG A 304 3.97 -11.92 12.56
C ARG A 304 3.73 -11.26 13.91
N ARG A 305 4.48 -10.22 14.27
CA ARG A 305 4.22 -9.46 15.49
C ARG A 305 2.87 -8.74 15.44
N ALA A 306 2.53 -8.14 14.31
CA ALA A 306 1.23 -7.50 14.13
C ALA A 306 0.07 -8.51 14.23
N ASP A 307 0.22 -9.69 13.64
CA ASP A 307 -0.77 -10.77 13.70
C ASP A 307 -0.93 -11.37 15.11
N SER A 308 0.13 -11.39 15.92
CA SER A 308 0.04 -11.82 17.32
C SER A 308 -0.54 -10.76 18.28
N GLY A 309 -0.90 -9.57 17.75
CA GLY A 309 -1.44 -8.47 18.56
C GLY A 309 -0.39 -7.70 19.37
N GLU A 310 0.90 -7.94 19.13
CA GLU A 310 1.99 -7.20 19.75
C GLU A 310 2.18 -5.81 19.10
N ASP A 311 2.80 -4.86 19.84
CA ASP A 311 3.26 -3.59 19.25
C ASP A 311 4.38 -3.88 18.22
N ALA A 312 4.03 -3.79 16.95
CA ALA A 312 4.93 -3.99 15.82
C ALA A 312 5.37 -2.67 15.15
N GLY A 313 5.10 -1.52 15.75
CA GLY A 313 5.35 -0.20 15.13
C GLY A 313 6.82 0.06 14.79
N LYS A 314 7.73 -0.39 15.66
CA LYS A 314 9.18 -0.31 15.40
C LYS A 314 9.60 -1.23 14.26
N GLU A 315 9.18 -2.50 14.31
CA GLU A 315 9.51 -3.50 13.30
C GLU A 315 8.94 -3.14 11.92
N ALA A 316 7.73 -2.60 11.86
CA ALA A 316 7.13 -2.09 10.62
C ALA A 316 7.95 -0.91 10.04
N SER A 317 8.42 0.00 10.90
CA SER A 317 9.27 1.11 10.47
C SER A 317 10.63 0.64 9.98
N VAL A 318 11.24 -0.35 10.63
CA VAL A 318 12.51 -0.98 10.19
C VAL A 318 12.31 -1.67 8.84
N ALA A 319 11.27 -2.49 8.69
CA ALA A 319 10.97 -3.22 7.46
C ALA A 319 10.74 -2.25 6.29
N LYS A 320 9.95 -1.17 6.52
CA LYS A 320 9.61 -0.19 5.49
C LYS A 320 10.82 0.64 5.07
N LEU A 321 11.61 1.11 6.01
CA LEU A 321 12.83 1.88 5.73
C LEU A 321 13.81 1.04 4.92
N TYR A 322 14.14 -0.16 5.40
CA TYR A 322 15.06 -1.08 4.72
C TYR A 322 14.55 -1.47 3.32
N SER A 323 13.26 -1.79 3.18
CA SER A 323 12.67 -2.17 1.88
C SER A 323 12.70 -1.01 0.88
N GLY A 324 12.49 0.24 1.34
CA GLY A 324 12.60 1.44 0.51
C GLY A 324 14.01 1.65 -0.04
N GLU A 325 15.03 1.51 0.81
CA GLU A 325 16.44 1.59 0.41
C GLU A 325 16.83 0.42 -0.52
N MET A 326 16.43 -0.79 -0.16
CA MET A 326 16.71 -2.01 -0.91
C MET A 326 16.13 -1.96 -2.33
N VAL A 327 14.85 -1.60 -2.49
CA VAL A 327 14.20 -1.58 -3.82
C VAL A 327 14.85 -0.55 -4.73
N MET A 328 15.22 0.63 -4.22
CA MET A 328 15.94 1.65 -4.99
C MET A 328 17.33 1.15 -5.41
N GLY A 329 18.06 0.52 -4.50
CA GLY A 329 19.39 -0.05 -4.78
C GLY A 329 19.34 -1.16 -5.82
N VAL A 330 18.41 -2.10 -5.67
CA VAL A 330 18.26 -3.25 -6.59
C VAL A 330 17.81 -2.81 -7.98
N THR A 331 16.80 -1.94 -8.09
CA THR A 331 16.30 -1.48 -9.40
C THR A 331 17.31 -0.60 -10.13
N SER A 332 18.05 0.25 -9.41
CA SER A 332 19.15 1.03 -9.98
C SER A 332 20.28 0.13 -10.49
N ALA A 333 20.72 -0.84 -9.69
CA ALA A 333 21.73 -1.80 -10.11
C ALA A 333 21.26 -2.63 -11.32
N ALA A 334 20.00 -3.04 -11.35
CA ALA A 334 19.39 -3.76 -12.45
C ALA A 334 19.40 -2.95 -13.76
N SER A 335 19.03 -1.66 -13.69
CA SER A 335 19.10 -0.74 -14.84
C SER A 335 20.53 -0.67 -15.39
N ALA A 336 21.52 -0.48 -14.52
CA ALA A 336 22.94 -0.43 -14.92
C ALA A 336 23.42 -1.75 -15.57
N MET A 337 23.00 -2.91 -15.04
CA MET A 337 23.39 -4.23 -15.58
C MET A 337 22.76 -4.55 -16.94
N LEU A 338 21.65 -3.93 -17.29
CA LEU A 338 21.00 -4.04 -18.60
C LEU A 338 21.61 -3.07 -19.64
N GLY A 339 22.36 -2.07 -19.19
CA GLY A 339 22.96 -1.05 -20.07
C GLY A 339 21.90 -0.23 -20.81
N SER A 340 22.08 0.04 -22.08
CA SER A 340 21.17 0.91 -22.86
C SER A 340 19.71 0.47 -22.85
N ILE A 341 19.43 -0.83 -22.86
CA ILE A 341 18.05 -1.33 -22.79
C ILE A 341 17.41 -1.15 -21.40
N GLY A 342 18.21 -1.01 -20.35
CA GLY A 342 17.76 -0.66 -19.00
C GLY A 342 17.50 0.83 -18.79
N TYR A 343 17.94 1.67 -19.75
CA TYR A 343 17.70 3.12 -19.75
C TYR A 343 16.51 3.52 -20.66
N THR A 344 16.20 2.68 -21.63
CA THR A 344 15.11 2.89 -22.60
C THR A 344 13.89 2.07 -22.21
N GLY A 345 12.70 2.43 -22.69
CA GLY A 345 11.47 1.68 -22.45
C GLY A 345 11.38 0.29 -23.15
N GLN A 346 12.52 -0.33 -23.50
CA GLN A 346 12.56 -1.66 -24.10
C GLN A 346 12.39 -2.80 -23.08
N THR A 347 12.50 -2.48 -21.79
CA THR A 347 12.27 -3.42 -20.68
C THR A 347 11.50 -2.70 -19.59
N GLN A 348 10.94 -3.46 -18.66
CA GLN A 348 10.21 -2.91 -17.50
C GLN A 348 11.13 -2.28 -16.44
N ILE A 349 12.44 -2.32 -16.57
CA ILE A 349 13.38 -1.91 -15.52
C ILE A 349 13.24 -0.43 -15.17
N GLU A 350 13.07 0.46 -16.14
CA GLU A 350 12.90 1.88 -15.87
C GLU A 350 11.60 2.15 -15.10
N LYS A 351 10.52 1.40 -15.43
CA LYS A 351 9.26 1.42 -14.69
C LYS A 351 9.46 0.94 -13.26
N LEU A 352 10.15 -0.18 -13.04
CA LEU A 352 10.39 -0.74 -11.71
C LEU A 352 11.22 0.22 -10.83
N LEU A 353 12.16 0.97 -11.41
CA LEU A 353 12.90 2.02 -10.71
C LEU A 353 11.97 3.18 -10.28
N ARG A 354 11.07 3.61 -11.17
CA ARG A 354 10.08 4.64 -10.86
C ARG A 354 9.09 4.17 -9.78
N ASP A 355 8.59 2.95 -9.91
CA ASP A 355 7.66 2.35 -8.95
C ASP A 355 8.31 2.13 -7.58
N GLY A 356 9.57 1.72 -7.54
CA GLY A 356 10.35 1.58 -6.31
C GLY A 356 10.44 2.87 -5.48
N ARG A 357 10.46 4.04 -6.16
CA ARG A 357 10.47 5.33 -5.46
C ARG A 357 9.23 5.57 -4.62
N HIS A 358 8.07 5.08 -5.05
CA HIS A 358 6.85 5.13 -4.25
C HIS A 358 7.02 4.43 -2.89
N VAL A 359 7.60 3.23 -2.89
CA VAL A 359 7.87 2.47 -1.67
C VAL A 359 8.74 3.25 -0.68
N ALA A 360 9.70 4.04 -1.17
CA ALA A 360 10.58 4.84 -0.31
C ALA A 360 9.89 6.06 0.34
N ILE A 361 8.77 6.55 -0.22
CA ILE A 361 8.13 7.82 0.19
C ILE A 361 6.83 7.59 0.97
N VAL A 362 5.95 6.71 0.47
CA VAL A 362 4.59 6.50 1.02
C VAL A 362 4.65 5.99 2.46
N GLU A 363 3.61 6.25 3.24
CA GLU A 363 3.48 5.84 4.65
C GLU A 363 4.57 6.43 5.58
N GLY A 364 5.18 7.51 5.14
CA GLY A 364 6.22 8.27 5.82
C GLY A 364 7.58 8.21 5.12
N PRO A 365 8.26 9.37 4.99
CA PRO A 365 9.62 9.44 4.45
C PRO A 365 10.64 8.91 5.47
N GLU A 366 11.86 8.68 5.00
CA GLU A 366 12.99 8.16 5.80
C GLU A 366 13.15 8.79 7.20
N PRO A 367 13.13 10.13 7.39
CA PRO A 367 13.27 10.72 8.71
C PRO A 367 12.18 10.29 9.69
N THR A 368 10.92 10.18 9.21
CA THR A 368 9.80 9.72 10.04
C THR A 368 10.04 8.31 10.58
N HIS A 369 10.54 7.41 9.74
CA HIS A 369 10.84 6.04 10.19
C HIS A 369 11.99 5.98 11.19
N LYS A 370 13.03 6.79 10.99
CA LYS A 370 14.17 6.88 11.95
C LYS A 370 13.69 7.33 13.33
N GLU A 371 12.82 8.34 13.41
CA GLU A 371 12.21 8.79 14.67
C GLU A 371 11.35 7.70 15.32
N LEU A 372 10.52 7.01 14.53
CA LEU A 372 9.68 5.93 15.05
C LEU A 372 10.49 4.73 15.55
N ILE A 373 11.59 4.38 14.88
CA ILE A 373 12.51 3.34 15.32
C ILE A 373 13.14 3.73 16.65
N PHE A 374 13.67 4.96 16.75
CA PHE A 374 14.28 5.45 17.99
C PHE A 374 13.28 5.49 19.14
N ALA A 375 12.08 6.04 18.91
CA ALA A 375 11.01 6.05 19.90
C ALA A 375 10.60 4.64 20.36
N GLY A 376 10.60 3.68 19.45
CA GLY A 376 10.33 2.27 19.76
C GLY A 376 11.43 1.65 20.64
N MET A 377 12.71 1.97 20.38
CA MET A 377 13.83 1.51 21.21
C MET A 377 13.70 2.00 22.66
N LEU A 378 13.30 3.26 22.86
CA LEU A 378 13.10 3.83 24.21
C LEU A 378 11.94 3.13 24.94
N ARG A 379 10.83 2.85 24.28
CA ARG A 379 9.66 2.17 24.89
C ARG A 379 9.96 0.75 25.34
N HIS A 380 10.82 0.03 24.62
CA HIS A 380 11.14 -1.36 24.91
C HIS A 380 12.42 -1.53 25.76
N GLY A 381 12.92 -0.46 26.34
CA GLY A 381 14.01 -0.53 27.32
C GLY A 381 15.36 -0.97 26.73
N ALA A 382 15.61 -0.67 25.46
CA ALA A 382 16.88 -0.97 24.80
C ALA A 382 18.01 0.02 25.15
N TYR A 383 17.74 0.96 26.07
CA TYR A 383 18.69 1.91 26.67
C TYR A 383 18.43 2.05 28.17
#